data_d7874059a94d76736594a7ffe3723a2a
#
_entry.id   d7874059a94d76736594a7ffe3723a2a
#
_cell.length_a   1.000
_cell.length_b   1.000
_cell.length_c   1.000
_cell.angle_alpha   90.00
_cell.angle_beta   90.00
_cell.angle_gamma   90.00
#
_symmetry.space_group_name_H-M   'P 1'
#
loop_
_entity.id
_entity.type
_entity.pdbx_description
1 polymer ?
#
loop_
_entity_poly.entity_id
_entity_poly.type
_entity_poly.pdbx_seq_one_letter_code
_entity_poly.pdbx_strand_id
1 'polypeptide(L)'
;MSYEIKITRQARKDIGTLTPKLRSKLHDILVQVIAQDPYEGKKLLGDLSGSYSYRLTYKDRIVYSVDEPTKTVFIERARTHYGG
;
A
#
# COMPACT_ATOMS: atom_id res chain seq x y z
N MET A 1 12.68 -7.04 11.69
CA MET A 1 12.81 -7.70 10.39
C MET A 1 11.89 -7.04 9.39
N SER A 2 12.31 -6.94 8.16
CA SER A 2 11.48 -6.30 7.14
C SER A 2 10.70 -7.34 6.35
N TYR A 3 9.57 -6.90 5.83
CA TYR A 3 8.73 -7.72 4.95
C TYR A 3 9.13 -7.48 3.51
N GLU A 4 8.92 -8.49 2.66
CA GLU A 4 9.11 -8.33 1.24
C GLU A 4 7.90 -7.61 0.65
N ILE A 5 8.14 -6.67 -0.25
CA ILE A 5 7.06 -5.92 -0.90
C ILE A 5 6.87 -6.44 -2.31
N LYS A 6 5.65 -6.85 -2.63
CA LYS A 6 5.29 -7.25 -3.98
C LYS A 6 4.18 -6.35 -4.49
N ILE A 7 4.29 -5.90 -5.71
CA ILE A 7 3.36 -4.95 -6.31
C ILE A 7 2.50 -5.70 -7.32
N THR A 8 1.18 -5.67 -7.10
CA THR A 8 0.24 -6.31 -8.02
C THR A 8 0.17 -5.52 -9.33
N ARG A 9 -0.40 -6.16 -10.35
CA ARG A 9 -0.58 -5.52 -11.65
C ARG A 9 -1.41 -4.24 -11.53
N GLN A 10 -2.48 -4.28 -10.76
CA GLN A 10 -3.34 -3.11 -10.59
C GLN A 10 -2.61 -1.98 -9.89
N ALA A 11 -1.86 -2.31 -8.84
CA ALA A 11 -1.07 -1.30 -8.14
C ALA A 11 0.00 -0.70 -9.05
N ARG A 12 0.60 -1.53 -9.90
CA ARG A 12 1.60 -1.04 -10.84
C ARG A 12 1.01 -0.01 -11.81
N LYS A 13 -0.22 -0.27 -12.28
CA LYS A 13 -0.92 0.70 -13.12
C LYS A 13 -1.18 2.01 -12.37
N ASP A 14 -1.62 1.88 -11.12
CA ASP A 14 -1.86 3.07 -10.28
C ASP A 14 -0.58 3.89 -10.12
N ILE A 15 0.53 3.22 -9.85
CA ILE A 15 1.83 3.89 -9.68
C ILE A 15 2.22 4.64 -10.94
N GLY A 16 1.94 4.05 -12.09
CA GLY A 16 2.24 4.69 -13.37
C GLY A 16 1.50 6.00 -13.61
N THR A 17 0.39 6.23 -12.89
CA THR A 17 -0.37 7.47 -13.02
C THR A 17 0.08 8.54 -12.03
N LEU A 18 0.96 8.20 -11.10
CA LEU A 18 1.45 9.16 -10.11
C LEU A 18 2.53 10.04 -10.70
N THR A 19 2.65 11.25 -10.17
CA THR A 19 3.76 12.13 -10.53
C THR A 19 5.06 11.52 -10.01
N PRO A 20 6.22 11.91 -10.57
CA PRO A 20 7.50 11.41 -10.05
C PRO A 20 7.69 11.68 -8.56
N LYS A 21 7.22 12.84 -8.09
CA LYS A 21 7.30 13.19 -6.67
C LYS A 21 6.50 12.23 -5.81
N LEU A 22 5.28 11.89 -6.24
CA LEU A 22 4.44 10.96 -5.50
C LEU A 22 4.95 9.52 -5.57
N ARG A 23 5.55 9.14 -6.70
CA ARG A 23 6.17 7.82 -6.80
C ARG A 23 7.34 7.68 -5.83
N SER A 24 8.13 8.73 -5.69
CA SER A 24 9.23 8.74 -4.75
C SER A 24 8.71 8.65 -3.31
N LYS A 25 7.66 9.39 -3.00
CA LYS A 25 7.03 9.34 -1.69
C LYS A 25 6.48 7.95 -1.40
N LEU A 26 5.82 7.34 -2.38
CA LEU A 26 5.30 5.98 -2.26
C LEU A 26 6.42 4.99 -1.97
N HIS A 27 7.50 5.07 -2.71
CA HIS A 27 8.65 4.19 -2.51
C HIS A 27 9.19 4.31 -1.08
N ASP A 28 9.34 5.52 -0.59
CA ASP A 28 9.83 5.75 0.76
C ASP A 28 8.88 5.15 1.80
N ILE A 29 7.57 5.31 1.61
CA ILE A 29 6.59 4.74 2.52
C ILE A 29 6.67 3.21 2.50
N LEU A 30 6.78 2.61 1.33
CA LEU A 30 6.85 1.16 1.22
C LEU A 30 8.10 0.61 1.93
N VAL A 31 9.23 1.25 1.74
CA VAL A 31 10.50 0.74 2.28
C VAL A 31 10.67 1.08 3.76
N GLN A 32 10.33 2.30 4.15
CA GLN A 32 10.63 2.79 5.50
C GLN A 32 9.52 2.59 6.49
N VAL A 33 8.28 2.42 6.03
CA VAL A 33 7.14 2.25 6.94
C VAL A 33 6.54 0.87 6.77
N ILE A 34 5.97 0.58 5.62
CA ILE A 34 5.18 -0.63 5.42
C ILE A 34 6.03 -1.90 5.49
N ALA A 35 7.22 -1.90 4.90
CA ALA A 35 8.08 -3.08 4.96
C ALA A 35 8.61 -3.33 6.36
N GLN A 36 8.73 -2.30 7.18
CA GLN A 36 9.22 -2.44 8.54
C GLN A 36 8.12 -2.87 9.50
N ASP A 37 6.92 -2.30 9.32
CA ASP A 37 5.77 -2.65 10.15
C ASP A 37 4.49 -2.45 9.34
N PRO A 38 4.03 -3.50 8.62
CA PRO A 38 2.84 -3.36 7.78
C PRO A 38 1.56 -3.12 8.56
N TYR A 39 1.56 -3.37 9.87
CA TYR A 39 0.39 -3.14 10.70
C TYR A 39 0.26 -1.69 11.15
N GLU A 40 1.17 -0.82 10.72
CA GLU A 40 1.10 0.61 10.97
C GLU A 40 -0.08 1.25 10.24
N GLY A 41 -0.51 0.66 9.14
CA GLY A 41 -1.65 1.16 8.39
C GLY A 41 -2.97 0.91 9.08
N LYS A 42 -4.02 1.52 8.54
CA LYS A 42 -5.37 1.36 9.08
C LYS A 42 -5.99 0.07 8.55
N LYS A 43 -6.47 -0.75 9.46
CA LYS A 43 -7.13 -2.01 9.10
C LYS A 43 -8.49 -1.70 8.45
N LEU A 44 -8.75 -2.34 7.32
CA LEU A 44 -10.00 -2.16 6.60
C LEU A 44 -11.03 -3.19 7.04
N LEU A 45 -12.29 -2.81 6.98
CA LEU A 45 -13.41 -3.65 7.41
C LEU A 45 -14.34 -3.92 6.21
N GLY A 46 -15.28 -4.82 6.42
CA GLY A 46 -16.27 -5.15 5.39
C GLY A 46 -15.66 -5.98 4.27
N ASP A 47 -15.99 -5.64 3.04
CA ASP A 47 -15.53 -6.39 1.86
C ASP A 47 -14.03 -6.38 1.70
N LEU A 48 -13.35 -5.40 2.30
CA LEU A 48 -11.91 -5.28 2.25
C LEU A 48 -11.23 -5.82 3.50
N SER A 49 -11.96 -6.61 4.27
CA SER A 49 -11.43 -7.25 5.48
C SER A 49 -10.17 -8.04 5.14
N GLY A 50 -9.13 -7.88 5.96
CA GLY A 50 -7.83 -8.51 5.70
C GLY A 50 -6.84 -7.61 5.00
N SER A 51 -7.29 -6.44 4.56
CA SER A 51 -6.41 -5.44 3.94
C SER A 51 -6.19 -4.26 4.88
N TYR A 52 -5.15 -3.49 4.58
CA TYR A 52 -4.79 -2.30 5.33
C TYR A 52 -4.67 -1.13 4.37
N SER A 53 -4.80 0.08 4.87
CA SER A 53 -4.56 1.26 4.07
C SER A 53 -3.59 2.19 4.78
N TYR A 54 -2.79 2.90 3.98
CA TYR A 54 -1.87 3.90 4.47
C TYR A 54 -1.99 5.12 3.57
N ARG A 55 -2.07 6.30 4.18
CA ARG A 55 -2.29 7.53 3.41
C ARG A 55 -1.06 7.89 2.57
N LEU A 56 -1.28 8.08 1.28
CA LEU A 56 -0.25 8.61 0.39
C LEU A 56 -0.39 10.12 0.28
N THR A 57 -1.62 10.57 -0.02
CA THR A 57 -1.99 11.99 0.02
C THR A 57 -3.34 12.07 0.71
N TYR A 58 -3.87 13.27 0.88
CA TYR A 58 -5.18 13.38 1.51
C TYR A 58 -6.29 12.76 0.65
N LYS A 59 -6.04 12.54 -0.64
CA LYS A 59 -7.00 11.90 -1.55
C LYS A 59 -6.72 10.43 -1.78
N ASP A 60 -5.46 10.06 -1.80
CA ASP A 60 -5.05 8.74 -2.26
C ASP A 60 -4.52 7.89 -1.12
N ARG A 61 -4.83 6.60 -1.17
CA ARG A 61 -4.37 5.65 -0.16
C ARG A 61 -3.69 4.48 -0.84
N ILE A 62 -2.72 3.93 -0.12
CA ILE A 62 -2.09 2.68 -0.50
C ILE A 62 -2.89 1.58 0.18
N VAL A 63 -3.40 0.61 -0.59
CA VAL A 63 -4.13 -0.53 -0.03
C VAL A 63 -3.26 -1.76 -0.20
N TYR A 64 -3.08 -2.51 0.87
CA TYR A 64 -2.20 -3.67 0.86
C TYR A 64 -2.70 -4.76 1.80
N SER A 65 -2.24 -5.98 1.57
CA SER A 65 -2.50 -7.11 2.45
C SER A 65 -1.18 -7.69 2.91
N VAL A 66 -1.24 -8.44 4.03
CA VAL A 66 -0.05 -9.01 4.64
C VAL A 66 -0.18 -10.52 4.68
N ASP A 67 0.84 -11.21 4.20
CA ASP A 67 0.95 -12.66 4.30
C ASP A 67 2.03 -12.98 5.32
N GLU A 68 1.60 -13.29 6.55
CA GLU A 68 2.53 -13.54 7.64
C GLU A 68 3.43 -14.75 7.42
N PRO A 69 2.88 -15.90 6.95
CA PRO A 69 3.74 -17.06 6.76
C PRO A 69 4.95 -16.80 5.88
N THR A 70 4.80 -15.99 4.83
CA THR A 70 5.90 -15.67 3.92
C THR A 70 6.53 -14.32 4.19
N LYS A 71 6.01 -13.57 5.18
CA LYS A 71 6.49 -12.22 5.49
C LYS A 71 6.48 -11.34 4.25
N THR A 72 5.37 -11.36 3.51
CA THR A 72 5.21 -10.63 2.27
C THR A 72 4.04 -9.68 2.37
N VAL A 73 4.22 -8.47 1.85
CA VAL A 73 3.15 -7.48 1.74
C VAL A 73 2.82 -7.32 0.25
N PHE A 74 1.56 -7.48 -0.09
CA PHE A 74 1.08 -7.30 -1.45
C PHE A 74 0.42 -5.95 -1.56
N ILE A 75 0.94 -5.08 -2.42
CA ILE A 75 0.37 -3.76 -2.66
C ILE A 75 -0.72 -3.92 -3.70
N GLU A 76 -1.97 -3.80 -3.26
CA GLU A 76 -3.14 -4.06 -4.10
C GLU A 76 -3.56 -2.84 -4.88
N ARG A 77 -3.49 -1.65 -4.27
CA ARG A 77 -3.78 -0.38 -4.92
C ARG A 77 -2.79 0.65 -4.40
N ALA A 78 -2.42 1.58 -5.24
CA ALA A 78 -1.51 2.67 -4.87
C ALA A 78 -2.14 4.03 -5.06
N ARG A 79 -3.34 4.09 -5.63
CA ARG A 79 -4.06 5.32 -5.85
C ARG A 79 -5.55 5.00 -5.87
N THR A 80 -6.20 5.15 -4.72
CA THR A 80 -7.64 4.87 -4.62
C THR A 80 -8.35 6.12 -4.13
N HIS A 81 -9.52 6.37 -4.72
CA HIS A 81 -10.40 7.43 -4.28
C HIS A 81 -11.56 6.80 -3.53
N TYR A 82 -11.62 7.04 -2.23
CA TYR A 82 -12.76 6.60 -1.45
C TYR A 82 -13.77 7.73 -1.39
N GLY A 83 -15.01 7.39 -1.60
CA GLY A 83 -16.09 8.34 -1.54
C GLY A 83 -16.16 9.27 -2.73
N GLY A 84 -15.34 8.98 -3.69
CA GLY A 84 -15.35 9.78 -4.91
C GLY A 84 -16.34 9.26 -5.89
#